data_14912f4604896767150b3754daaef3b7
#
_entry.id   14912f4604896767150b3754daaef3b7
#
_cell.length_a   1.000
_cell.length_b   1.000
_cell.length_c   1.000
_cell.angle_alpha   90.00
_cell.angle_beta   90.00
_cell.angle_gamma   90.00
#
_symmetry.space_group_name_H-M   'P 1'
#
loop_
_entity.id
_entity.type
_entity.pdbx_description
1 polymer ?
#
loop_
_entity_poly.entity_id
_entity_poly.type
_entity_poly.pdbx_seq_one_letter_code
_entity_poly.pdbx_strand_id
1 'polypeptide(L)'
;NIEQTLNKLRKKRKDYLKYIKRSVSNLIFGTKKEKTITKLNRRGIEGLKGNRKIKTKINVILDTSGSMGGQGTFERVLSYVYRNDIEINLIESDTEVKWVKNLKSKRALEGVQIKGLGGTIMQSGFDYVVEHFNQFNTLLLTDGYTDSLDLSRVKGNVLIISVGTKCPIAKSN
;
A
#
# COMPACT_ATOMS: atom_id res chain seq x y z
N ASN A 1 5.30 27.30 -24.97
CA ASN A 1 3.85 27.34 -25.12
C ASN A 1 3.22 26.61 -23.91
N ILE A 2 2.36 27.35 -23.16
CA ILE A 2 1.74 26.91 -21.90
C ILE A 2 1.01 25.59 -22.09
N GLU A 3 0.34 25.41 -23.21
CA GLU A 3 -0.44 24.18 -23.51
C GLU A 3 0.45 22.94 -23.67
N GLN A 4 1.62 23.08 -24.27
CA GLN A 4 2.60 21.98 -24.35
C GLN A 4 3.15 21.61 -22.97
N THR A 5 3.37 22.59 -22.10
CA THR A 5 3.82 22.35 -20.73
C THR A 5 2.74 21.66 -19.92
N LEU A 6 1.48 22.09 -20.02
CA LEU A 6 0.34 21.45 -19.37
C LEU A 6 0.15 20.00 -19.84
N ASN A 7 0.31 19.74 -21.14
CA ASN A 7 0.20 18.38 -21.69
C ASN A 7 1.35 17.48 -21.21
N LYS A 8 2.58 18.00 -21.10
CA LYS A 8 3.72 17.27 -20.51
C LYS A 8 3.47 16.92 -19.04
N LEU A 9 2.93 17.85 -18.24
CA LEU A 9 2.59 17.63 -16.84
C LEU A 9 1.46 16.60 -16.68
N ARG A 10 0.42 16.69 -17.51
CA ARG A 10 -0.68 15.70 -17.54
C ARG A 10 -0.18 14.29 -17.90
N LYS A 11 0.73 14.17 -18.88
CA LYS A 11 1.35 12.89 -19.27
C LYS A 11 2.17 12.31 -18.12
N LYS A 12 3.07 13.10 -17.52
CA LYS A 12 3.87 12.67 -16.35
C LYS A 12 2.98 12.18 -15.20
N ARG A 13 1.88 12.88 -14.90
CA ARG A 13 0.93 12.49 -13.85
C ARG A 13 0.24 11.16 -14.16
N LYS A 14 -0.14 10.90 -15.42
CA LYS A 14 -0.74 9.62 -15.84
C LYS A 14 0.26 8.47 -15.69
N ASP A 15 1.51 8.68 -16.08
CA ASP A 15 2.57 7.66 -15.98
C ASP A 15 2.87 7.31 -14.52
N TYR A 16 2.94 8.32 -13.64
CA TYR A 16 3.13 8.13 -12.21
C TYR A 16 1.99 7.30 -11.57
N LEU A 17 0.73 7.62 -11.87
CA LEU A 17 -0.41 6.84 -11.37
C LEU A 17 -0.41 5.39 -11.89
N LYS A 18 0.01 5.18 -13.13
CA LYS A 18 0.16 3.84 -13.71
C LYS A 18 1.23 3.04 -12.96
N TYR A 19 2.36 3.69 -12.63
CA TYR A 19 3.43 3.08 -11.86
C TYR A 19 2.96 2.69 -10.45
N ILE A 20 2.31 3.58 -9.72
CA ILE A 20 1.74 3.30 -8.40
C ILE A 20 0.78 2.10 -8.47
N LYS A 21 -0.16 2.09 -9.41
CA LYS A 21 -1.11 0.99 -9.58
C LYS A 21 -0.39 -0.34 -9.81
N ARG A 22 0.66 -0.35 -10.62
CA ARG A 22 1.45 -1.56 -10.88
C ARG A 22 2.18 -2.04 -9.63
N SER A 23 2.81 -1.12 -8.88
CA SER A 23 3.55 -1.44 -7.65
C SER A 23 2.62 -1.98 -6.56
N VAL A 24 1.47 -1.34 -6.34
CA VAL A 24 0.45 -1.81 -5.40
C VAL A 24 -0.14 -3.15 -5.85
N SER A 25 -0.37 -3.35 -7.15
CA SER A 25 -0.83 -4.64 -7.67
C SER A 25 0.19 -5.76 -7.40
N ASN A 26 1.47 -5.50 -7.57
CA ASN A 26 2.53 -6.46 -7.27
C ASN A 26 2.59 -6.78 -5.76
N LEU A 27 2.40 -5.79 -4.91
CA LEU A 27 2.34 -5.97 -3.46
C LEU A 27 1.15 -6.85 -3.05
N ILE A 28 -0.04 -6.60 -3.60
CA ILE A 28 -1.28 -7.33 -3.31
C ILE A 28 -1.22 -8.78 -3.76
N PHE A 29 -0.85 -8.99 -5.02
CA PHE A 29 -0.90 -10.33 -5.61
C PHE A 29 0.36 -11.15 -5.34
N GLY A 30 1.46 -10.52 -4.93
CA GLY A 30 2.72 -11.19 -4.68
C GLY A 30 3.17 -12.08 -5.85
N THR A 31 4.00 -13.06 -5.55
CA THR A 31 4.47 -14.07 -6.51
C THR A 31 3.73 -15.40 -6.40
N LYS A 32 2.93 -15.60 -5.35
CA LYS A 32 2.23 -16.87 -5.10
C LYS A 32 1.16 -17.13 -6.15
N LYS A 33 1.17 -18.34 -6.68
CA LYS A 33 0.19 -18.83 -7.65
C LYS A 33 -0.36 -20.15 -7.14
N GLU A 34 -1.65 -20.38 -7.38
CA GLU A 34 -2.29 -21.68 -7.17
C GLU A 34 -2.73 -22.27 -8.50
N LYS A 35 -2.74 -23.61 -8.58
CA LYS A 35 -3.28 -24.34 -9.73
C LYS A 35 -4.79 -24.40 -9.62
N THR A 36 -5.49 -24.05 -10.67
CA THR A 36 -6.95 -24.02 -10.71
C THR A 36 -7.48 -24.58 -12.03
N ILE A 37 -8.64 -25.26 -11.97
CA ILE A 37 -9.35 -25.75 -13.14
C ILE A 37 -10.13 -24.62 -13.86
N THR A 38 -10.50 -23.56 -13.12
CA THR A 38 -11.29 -22.45 -13.65
C THR A 38 -10.53 -21.56 -14.63
N LYS A 39 -9.23 -21.76 -14.78
CA LYS A 39 -8.39 -21.02 -15.71
C LYS A 39 -7.61 -21.98 -16.60
N LEU A 40 -7.72 -21.80 -17.91
CA LEU A 40 -6.95 -22.59 -18.87
C LEU A 40 -5.46 -22.44 -18.60
N ASN A 41 -4.71 -23.52 -18.81
CA ASN A 41 -3.26 -23.45 -18.77
C ASN A 41 -2.74 -22.60 -19.94
N ARG A 42 -1.46 -22.20 -19.88
CA ARG A 42 -0.83 -21.34 -20.90
C ARG A 42 -0.85 -21.93 -22.31
N ARG A 43 -0.96 -23.25 -22.43
CA ARG A 43 -0.97 -23.98 -23.71
C ARG A 43 -2.39 -24.23 -24.23
N GLY A 44 -3.45 -23.85 -23.48
CA GLY A 44 -4.83 -24.04 -23.87
C GLY A 44 -5.32 -25.51 -23.87
N ILE A 45 -4.56 -26.42 -23.28
CA ILE A 45 -4.89 -27.85 -23.26
C ILE A 45 -6.00 -28.10 -22.24
N GLU A 46 -7.13 -28.66 -22.69
CA GLU A 46 -8.23 -29.03 -21.83
C GLU A 46 -7.80 -30.07 -20.78
N GLY A 47 -8.37 -29.96 -19.58
CA GLY A 47 -8.06 -30.84 -18.45
C GLY A 47 -6.77 -30.50 -17.68
N LEU A 48 -5.90 -29.66 -18.20
CA LEU A 48 -4.72 -29.20 -17.46
C LEU A 48 -5.02 -27.92 -16.66
N LYS A 49 -4.65 -27.97 -15.36
CA LYS A 49 -4.85 -26.85 -14.43
C LYS A 49 -4.03 -25.62 -14.86
N GLY A 50 -4.69 -24.47 -14.97
CA GLY A 50 -4.03 -23.18 -15.14
C GLY A 50 -3.53 -22.61 -13.81
N ASN A 51 -2.89 -21.43 -13.85
CA ASN A 51 -2.38 -20.75 -12.66
C ASN A 51 -3.22 -19.49 -12.37
N ARG A 52 -3.64 -19.33 -11.12
CA ARG A 52 -4.27 -18.12 -10.60
C ARG A 52 -3.35 -17.48 -9.56
N LYS A 53 -3.17 -16.17 -9.64
CA LYS A 53 -2.48 -15.42 -8.56
C LYS A 53 -3.39 -15.38 -7.34
N ILE A 54 -2.82 -15.70 -6.18
CA ILE A 54 -3.53 -15.61 -4.90
C ILE A 54 -3.46 -14.17 -4.40
N LYS A 55 -4.60 -13.62 -4.00
CA LYS A 55 -4.64 -12.35 -3.27
C LYS A 55 -4.08 -12.56 -1.87
N THR A 56 -3.17 -11.71 -1.46
CA THR A 56 -2.59 -11.74 -0.12
C THR A 56 -3.20 -10.64 0.73
N LYS A 57 -3.40 -10.92 2.02
CA LYS A 57 -3.66 -9.89 3.02
C LYS A 57 -2.47 -8.94 3.08
N ILE A 58 -2.70 -7.64 3.21
CA ILE A 58 -1.64 -6.65 3.34
C ILE A 58 -1.83 -5.77 4.57
N ASN A 59 -0.71 -5.26 5.08
CA ASN A 59 -0.71 -4.20 6.08
C ASN A 59 -0.69 -2.86 5.35
N VAL A 60 -1.44 -1.89 5.83
CA VAL A 60 -1.41 -0.51 5.35
C VAL A 60 -1.15 0.38 6.55
N ILE A 61 0.02 1.00 6.58
CA ILE A 61 0.37 2.02 7.55
C ILE A 61 0.01 3.36 6.93
N LEU A 62 -0.86 4.08 7.57
CA LEU A 62 -1.30 5.39 7.16
C LEU A 62 -0.73 6.45 8.10
N ASP A 63 0.07 7.32 7.54
CA ASP A 63 0.52 8.53 8.21
C ASP A 63 -0.66 9.49 8.35
N THR A 64 -0.97 9.85 9.59
CA THR A 64 -2.07 10.75 9.92
C THR A 64 -1.59 12.10 10.44
N SER A 65 -0.35 12.46 10.14
CA SER A 65 0.21 13.77 10.48
C SER A 65 -0.59 14.92 9.85
N GLY A 66 -0.53 16.10 10.48
CA GLY A 66 -1.32 17.26 10.06
C GLY A 66 -1.06 17.75 8.63
N SER A 67 0.13 17.46 8.07
CA SER A 67 0.51 17.77 6.69
C SER A 67 -0.20 16.92 5.63
N MET A 68 -0.82 15.81 6.04
CA MET A 68 -1.51 14.87 5.16
C MET A 68 -2.92 15.31 4.73
N GLY A 69 -3.43 16.39 5.28
CA GLY A 69 -4.76 16.91 4.97
C GLY A 69 -4.93 17.27 3.49
N GLY A 70 -5.91 16.64 2.82
CA GLY A 70 -6.31 17.01 1.45
C GLY A 70 -5.51 16.34 0.32
N GLN A 71 -4.72 15.32 0.59
CA GLN A 71 -3.90 14.65 -0.42
C GLN A 71 -4.68 13.54 -1.16
N GLY A 72 -5.45 13.90 -2.17
CA GLY A 72 -6.24 12.97 -2.99
C GLY A 72 -5.46 11.82 -3.67
N THR A 73 -4.13 11.77 -3.52
CA THR A 73 -3.30 10.64 -3.98
C THR A 73 -3.52 9.42 -3.10
N PHE A 74 -3.57 9.59 -1.77
CA PHE A 74 -3.79 8.48 -0.84
C PHE A 74 -5.19 7.90 -0.97
N GLU A 75 -6.20 8.74 -1.12
CA GLU A 75 -7.57 8.29 -1.40
C GLU A 75 -7.62 7.42 -2.66
N ARG A 76 -6.87 7.80 -3.71
CA ARG A 76 -6.77 7.01 -4.95
C ARG A 76 -6.06 5.70 -4.75
N VAL A 77 -4.98 5.66 -3.96
CA VAL A 77 -4.24 4.43 -3.65
C VAL A 77 -5.11 3.51 -2.80
N LEU A 78 -5.72 4.02 -1.74
CA LEU A 78 -6.66 3.27 -0.91
C LEU A 78 -7.83 2.76 -1.74
N SER A 79 -8.46 3.60 -2.56
CA SER A 79 -9.54 3.20 -3.47
C SER A 79 -9.10 2.08 -4.43
N TYR A 80 -7.85 2.11 -4.91
CA TYR A 80 -7.34 1.04 -5.75
C TYR A 80 -7.16 -0.27 -4.98
N VAL A 81 -6.60 -0.22 -3.77
CA VAL A 81 -6.47 -1.37 -2.86
C VAL A 81 -7.84 -1.98 -2.59
N TYR A 82 -8.84 -1.15 -2.34
CA TYR A 82 -10.22 -1.56 -2.08
C TYR A 82 -10.91 -2.26 -3.24
N ARG A 83 -10.74 -1.73 -4.47
CA ARG A 83 -11.34 -2.35 -5.66
C ARG A 83 -10.90 -3.77 -5.88
N ASN A 84 -9.79 -4.17 -5.28
CA ASN A 84 -9.27 -5.54 -5.39
C ASN A 84 -9.87 -6.50 -4.35
N ASP A 85 -10.73 -6.01 -3.45
CA ASP A 85 -11.45 -6.81 -2.45
C ASP A 85 -10.50 -7.74 -1.66
N ILE A 86 -9.47 -7.13 -1.08
CA ILE A 86 -8.48 -7.81 -0.25
C ILE A 86 -8.69 -7.46 1.22
N GLU A 87 -8.25 -8.35 2.08
CA GLU A 87 -8.22 -8.10 3.52
C GLU A 87 -7.02 -7.21 3.87
N ILE A 88 -7.26 -6.16 4.67
CA ILE A 88 -6.28 -5.15 5.02
C ILE A 88 -6.20 -5.03 6.54
N ASN A 89 -4.99 -5.02 7.09
CA ASN A 89 -4.73 -4.49 8.41
C ASN A 89 -4.40 -3.01 8.26
N LEU A 90 -5.32 -2.13 8.58
CA LEU A 90 -5.09 -0.69 8.56
C LEU A 90 -4.54 -0.26 9.91
N ILE A 91 -3.41 0.42 9.89
CA ILE A 91 -2.65 0.90 11.04
C ILE A 91 -2.51 2.40 10.88
N GLU A 92 -3.12 3.16 11.76
CA GLU A 92 -2.92 4.60 11.82
C GLU A 92 -1.80 4.91 12.80
N SER A 93 -0.79 5.63 12.32
CA SER A 93 0.38 5.99 13.10
C SER A 93 0.72 7.46 12.89
N ASP A 94 1.04 8.15 13.98
CA ASP A 94 1.65 9.48 13.97
C ASP A 94 2.97 9.48 14.76
N THR A 95 2.95 9.56 16.08
CA THR A 95 4.08 9.33 16.97
C THR A 95 4.06 7.95 17.60
N GLU A 96 2.90 7.36 17.69
CA GLU A 96 2.62 6.00 18.16
C GLU A 96 1.48 5.39 17.35
N VAL A 97 1.26 4.09 17.46
CA VAL A 97 0.10 3.44 16.84
C VAL A 97 -1.16 3.86 17.57
N LYS A 98 -1.98 4.69 16.91
CA LYS A 98 -3.23 5.21 17.47
C LYS A 98 -4.38 4.22 17.34
N TRP A 99 -4.36 3.46 16.26
CA TRP A 99 -5.48 2.62 15.95
C TRP A 99 -5.13 1.54 14.94
N VAL A 100 -5.67 0.34 15.13
CA VAL A 100 -5.49 -0.79 14.24
C VAL A 100 -6.84 -1.43 13.94
N LYS A 101 -7.17 -1.63 12.68
CA LYS A 101 -8.39 -2.28 12.25
C LYS A 101 -8.16 -3.27 11.12
N ASN A 102 -8.75 -4.44 11.29
CA ASN A 102 -8.81 -5.43 10.24
C ASN A 102 -10.04 -5.16 9.37
N LEU A 103 -9.80 -4.81 8.11
CA LEU A 103 -10.83 -4.51 7.13
C LEU A 103 -10.98 -5.69 6.18
N LYS A 104 -12.06 -6.45 6.35
CA LYS A 104 -12.36 -7.64 5.55
C LYS A 104 -13.15 -7.34 4.28
N SER A 105 -13.76 -6.17 4.19
CA SER A 105 -14.62 -5.80 3.07
C SER A 105 -14.59 -4.31 2.77
N LYS A 106 -15.01 -3.95 1.56
CA LYS A 106 -15.14 -2.57 1.10
C LYS A 106 -16.04 -1.71 2.02
N ARG A 107 -17.13 -2.27 2.54
CA ARG A 107 -18.05 -1.57 3.46
C ARG A 107 -17.41 -1.20 4.79
N ALA A 108 -16.40 -1.95 5.23
CA ALA A 108 -15.75 -1.68 6.50
C ALA A 108 -14.96 -0.37 6.53
N LEU A 109 -14.67 0.23 5.35
CA LEU A 109 -14.01 1.53 5.24
C LEU A 109 -14.91 2.74 5.26
N GLU A 110 -16.14 2.60 4.82
CA GLU A 110 -17.05 3.75 4.74
C GLU A 110 -17.28 4.42 6.10
N GLY A 111 -16.87 3.76 7.20
CA GLY A 111 -16.93 4.28 8.57
C GLY A 111 -15.57 4.63 9.20
N VAL A 112 -14.47 4.60 8.46
CA VAL A 112 -13.14 4.93 9.00
C VAL A 112 -12.96 6.43 9.03
N GLN A 113 -12.97 7.02 10.23
CA GLN A 113 -12.56 8.40 10.44
C GLN A 113 -11.08 8.41 10.84
N ILE A 114 -10.27 9.13 10.08
CA ILE A 114 -8.86 9.36 10.41
C ILE A 114 -8.80 10.28 11.62
N LYS A 115 -8.18 9.83 12.71
CA LYS A 115 -8.18 10.53 14.01
C LYS A 115 -6.86 11.20 14.36
N GLY A 116 -5.84 11.14 13.51
CA GLY A 116 -4.53 11.70 13.81
C GLY A 116 -4.40 13.17 13.45
N LEU A 117 -3.65 13.94 14.25
CA LEU A 117 -3.16 15.29 13.98
C LEU A 117 -1.82 15.52 14.73
N GLY A 118 -1.01 14.49 14.88
CA GLY A 118 0.22 14.49 15.67
C GLY A 118 1.49 14.60 14.84
N GLY A 119 2.62 14.23 15.44
CA GLY A 119 3.94 14.19 14.80
C GLY A 119 4.13 13.00 13.85
N THR A 120 5.36 12.78 13.37
CA THR A 120 5.66 11.90 12.26
C THR A 120 6.71 10.84 12.63
N ILE A 121 6.39 9.91 13.55
CA ILE A 121 7.26 8.76 13.87
C ILE A 121 6.65 7.49 13.31
N MET A 122 7.00 7.17 12.05
CA MET A 122 6.44 6.00 11.36
C MET A 122 7.07 4.67 11.79
N GLN A 123 8.22 4.70 12.48
CA GLN A 123 8.88 3.50 13.00
C GLN A 123 7.94 2.70 13.92
N SER A 124 7.14 3.36 14.75
CA SER A 124 6.18 2.71 15.64
C SER A 124 5.17 1.83 14.90
N GLY A 125 4.71 2.27 13.72
CA GLY A 125 3.84 1.49 12.85
C GLY A 125 4.51 0.22 12.31
N PHE A 126 5.79 0.31 11.92
CA PHE A 126 6.57 -0.84 11.47
C PHE A 126 6.89 -1.81 12.62
N ASP A 127 7.22 -1.32 13.80
CA ASP A 127 7.47 -2.16 14.98
C ASP A 127 6.21 -2.95 15.34
N TYR A 128 5.04 -2.32 15.27
CA TYR A 128 3.76 -3.00 15.44
C TYR A 128 3.52 -4.09 14.38
N VAL A 129 3.84 -3.81 13.10
CA VAL A 129 3.76 -4.80 12.02
C VAL A 129 4.69 -5.98 12.29
N VAL A 130 5.92 -5.73 12.72
CA VAL A 130 6.90 -6.78 13.03
C VAL A 130 6.40 -7.69 14.15
N GLU A 131 5.76 -7.12 15.14
CA GLU A 131 5.26 -7.87 16.30
C GLU A 131 4.01 -8.69 15.98
N HIS A 132 3.06 -8.15 15.21
CA HIS A 132 1.73 -8.75 15.04
C HIS A 132 1.44 -9.28 13.63
N PHE A 133 2.05 -8.71 12.57
CA PHE A 133 1.64 -8.94 11.18
C PHE A 133 2.80 -9.15 10.21
N ASN A 134 3.96 -9.58 10.68
CA ASN A 134 5.21 -9.64 9.93
C ASN A 134 5.19 -10.58 8.71
N GLN A 135 4.20 -11.47 8.62
CA GLN A 135 4.04 -12.41 7.50
C GLN A 135 3.40 -11.78 6.25
N PHE A 136 2.87 -10.56 6.35
CA PHE A 136 2.17 -9.89 5.25
C PHE A 136 3.02 -8.76 4.65
N ASN A 137 2.79 -8.48 3.38
CA ASN A 137 3.38 -7.31 2.73
C ASN A 137 2.82 -6.02 3.32
N THR A 138 3.64 -4.97 3.35
CA THR A 138 3.31 -3.70 4.00
C THR A 138 3.36 -2.54 3.00
N LEU A 139 2.31 -1.72 3.01
CA LEU A 139 2.21 -0.46 2.27
C LEU A 139 2.26 0.68 3.28
N LEU A 140 3.23 1.58 3.14
CA LEU A 140 3.27 2.85 3.87
C LEU A 140 2.80 3.98 2.97
N LEU A 141 1.89 4.80 3.48
CA LEU A 141 1.41 6.04 2.86
C LEU A 141 1.80 7.20 3.76
N THR A 142 2.70 8.07 3.27
CA THR A 142 3.25 9.21 4.03
C THR A 142 3.54 10.39 3.11
N ASP A 143 3.75 11.57 3.64
CA ASP A 143 4.31 12.71 2.91
C ASP A 143 5.85 12.67 2.84
N GLY A 144 6.47 11.76 3.60
CA GLY A 144 7.91 11.53 3.65
C GLY A 144 8.65 12.35 4.71
N TYR A 145 7.97 13.23 5.42
CA TYR A 145 8.53 13.94 6.56
C TYR A 145 8.43 13.09 7.83
N THR A 146 9.25 12.06 7.91
CA THR A 146 9.25 11.08 9.00
C THR A 146 10.68 10.82 9.49
N ASP A 147 10.78 10.14 10.63
CA ASP A 147 12.02 9.57 11.13
C ASP A 147 12.68 8.60 10.14
N SER A 148 13.94 8.26 10.37
CA SER A 148 14.66 7.30 9.55
C SER A 148 14.22 5.87 9.89
N LEU A 149 13.65 5.18 8.92
CA LEU A 149 13.03 3.87 9.10
C LEU A 149 14.05 2.72 9.13
N ASP A 150 13.95 1.86 10.11
CA ASP A 150 14.64 0.57 10.16
C ASP A 150 13.67 -0.54 9.74
N LEU A 151 13.84 -1.05 8.52
CA LEU A 151 13.01 -2.10 7.93
C LEU A 151 13.67 -3.49 8.01
N SER A 152 14.83 -3.62 8.64
CA SER A 152 15.60 -4.88 8.68
C SER A 152 14.87 -6.06 9.31
N ARG A 153 13.90 -5.79 10.19
CA ARG A 153 13.09 -6.81 10.88
C ARG A 153 11.80 -7.20 10.13
N VAL A 154 11.44 -6.46 9.08
CA VAL A 154 10.22 -6.70 8.30
C VAL A 154 10.46 -7.83 7.29
N LYS A 155 9.71 -8.92 7.39
CA LYS A 155 9.86 -10.09 6.52
C LYS A 155 9.10 -9.97 5.20
N GLY A 156 8.00 -9.22 5.16
CA GLY A 156 7.21 -8.98 3.95
C GLY A 156 7.84 -7.93 3.04
N ASN A 157 7.38 -7.87 1.78
CA ASN A 157 7.76 -6.77 0.90
C ASN A 157 7.17 -5.45 1.40
N VAL A 158 7.96 -4.39 1.39
CA VAL A 158 7.54 -3.06 1.78
C VAL A 158 7.45 -2.16 0.55
N LEU A 159 6.33 -1.49 0.39
CA LEU A 159 6.12 -0.44 -0.60
C LEU A 159 5.84 0.87 0.13
N ILE A 160 6.68 1.86 -0.10
CA ILE A 160 6.51 3.20 0.46
C ILE A 160 6.03 4.12 -0.66
N ILE A 161 4.89 4.77 -0.46
CA ILE A 161 4.37 5.82 -1.33
C ILE A 161 4.43 7.12 -0.55
N SER A 162 5.37 7.98 -0.96
CA SER A 162 5.56 9.30 -0.38
C SER A 162 5.09 10.39 -1.34
N VAL A 163 4.34 11.36 -0.82
CA VAL A 163 3.82 12.51 -1.60
C VAL A 163 4.40 13.81 -1.06
N GLY A 164 5.62 14.07 -1.27
CA GLY A 164 6.30 15.26 -0.79
C GLY A 164 7.78 15.06 -0.91
N THR A 165 8.41 14.55 0.12
CA THR A 165 9.83 14.22 0.11
C THR A 165 10.06 12.72 0.13
N LYS A 166 11.30 12.31 -0.16
CA LYS A 166 11.69 10.90 -0.08
C LYS A 166 11.79 10.48 1.38
N CYS A 167 11.09 9.42 1.73
CA CYS A 167 11.14 8.84 3.07
C CYS A 167 12.56 8.34 3.38
N PRO A 168 13.18 8.73 4.50
CA PRO A 168 14.51 8.27 4.88
C PRO A 168 14.46 6.81 5.35
N ILE A 169 15.38 5.99 4.85
CA ILE A 169 15.51 4.57 5.23
C ILE A 169 16.92 4.37 5.79
N ALA A 170 17.01 3.98 7.05
CA ALA A 170 18.28 3.69 7.72
C ALA A 170 18.79 2.30 7.35
N LYS A 171 17.89 1.29 7.39
CA LYS A 171 18.19 -0.11 7.06
C LYS A 171 17.05 -0.74 6.31
N SER A 172 17.37 -1.56 5.33
CA SER A 172 16.41 -2.40 4.59
C SER A 172 16.86 -3.87 4.63
N ASN A 173 15.90 -4.76 4.52
CA ASN A 173 16.14 -6.20 4.41
C ASN A 173 16.52 -6.56 2.98
#